data_2b660385bf09c6d805d1ee339cb81256
#
_entry.id   2b660385bf09c6d805d1ee339cb81256
#
_cell.length_a   1.000
_cell.length_b   1.000
_cell.length_c   1.000
_cell.angle_alpha   90.00
_cell.angle_beta   90.00
_cell.angle_gamma   90.00
#
_symmetry.space_group_name_H-M   'P 1'
#
loop_
_entity.id
_entity.type
_entity.pdbx_description
1 polymer ?
#
loop_
_entity_poly.entity_id
_entity_poly.type
_entity_poly.pdbx_seq_one_letter_code
_entity_poly.pdbx_strand_id
1 'polypeptide(L)'
;VSVGARSSVFAPFKNLGLIIIDEEHESTYKQEDYPRYHAREIAQWRSEYHHCPVILGSATPCLESYARAEKGVYHLLSLPNRVNQQALPEIDIVDMREELSEGNRSMFSKDLREAIQLRLDRQEQVVLFLNRRGYASFMLCRDCGYVPQCPNCDISLTYHKTTDLLKCHYCGYQET
;
A
#
# COMPACT_ATOMS: atom_id res chain seq x y z
N VAL A 1 -11.46 25.13 9.65
CA VAL A 1 -10.83 23.81 9.44
C VAL A 1 -11.07 23.43 7.97
N SER A 2 -10.05 22.88 7.31
CA SER A 2 -10.15 22.24 5.98
C SER A 2 -9.66 20.80 6.11
N VAL A 3 -10.41 19.87 5.54
CA VAL A 3 -10.02 18.47 5.42
C VAL A 3 -10.05 18.13 3.93
N GLY A 4 -9.03 17.51 3.42
CA GLY A 4 -8.96 17.20 1.99
C GLY A 4 -7.71 16.41 1.61
N ALA A 5 -7.60 16.12 0.33
CA ALA A 5 -6.45 15.43 -0.26
C ALA A 5 -5.20 16.34 -0.29
N ARG A 6 -4.15 15.86 -0.92
CA ARG A 6 -2.84 16.55 -1.09
C ARG A 6 -2.93 18.05 -1.35
N SER A 7 -3.84 18.48 -2.23
CA SER A 7 -3.99 19.90 -2.61
C SER A 7 -4.54 20.78 -1.50
N SER A 8 -5.13 20.23 -0.43
CA SER A 8 -5.62 21.03 0.71
C SER A 8 -4.50 21.75 1.45
N VAL A 9 -3.25 21.34 1.27
CA VAL A 9 -2.08 22.05 1.80
C VAL A 9 -1.99 23.51 1.32
N PHE A 10 -2.62 23.85 0.20
CA PHE A 10 -2.66 25.22 -0.35
C PHE A 10 -3.87 26.03 0.11
N ALA A 11 -4.74 25.51 0.97
CA ALA A 11 -5.92 26.24 1.45
C ALA A 11 -5.52 27.62 2.03
N PRO A 12 -6.17 28.71 1.62
CA PRO A 12 -5.74 30.08 1.91
C PRO A 12 -6.18 30.56 3.30
N PHE A 13 -5.63 29.99 4.35
CA PHE A 13 -5.87 30.46 5.71
C PHE A 13 -5.02 31.67 6.04
N LYS A 14 -5.65 32.72 6.54
CA LYS A 14 -4.96 33.93 7.04
C LYS A 14 -4.26 33.68 8.38
N ASN A 15 -4.86 32.84 9.22
CA ASN A 15 -4.34 32.50 10.54
C ASN A 15 -4.31 30.98 10.67
N LEU A 16 -3.24 30.37 10.17
CA LEU A 16 -3.04 28.92 10.22
C LEU A 16 -2.38 28.56 11.55
N GLY A 17 -3.06 27.72 12.36
CA GLY A 17 -2.58 27.35 13.70
C GLY A 17 -2.04 25.92 13.79
N LEU A 18 -2.35 25.05 12.81
CA LEU A 18 -1.93 23.65 12.81
C LEU A 18 -2.09 23.04 11.43
N ILE A 19 -1.13 22.19 11.06
CA ILE A 19 -1.22 21.32 9.89
C ILE A 19 -1.08 19.88 10.35
N ILE A 20 -1.98 19.00 9.91
CA ILE A 20 -1.90 17.57 10.15
C ILE A 20 -1.84 16.85 8.81
N ILE A 21 -0.86 15.99 8.63
CA ILE A 21 -0.74 15.07 7.51
C ILE A 21 -0.87 13.68 8.06
N ASP A 22 -2.01 13.06 7.82
CA ASP A 22 -2.28 11.67 8.21
C ASP A 22 -1.74 10.72 7.14
N GLU A 23 -1.32 9.51 7.53
CA GLU A 23 -0.67 8.53 6.66
C GLU A 23 0.47 9.16 5.83
N GLU A 24 1.38 9.89 6.48
CA GLU A 24 2.43 10.71 5.85
C GLU A 24 3.35 9.94 4.90
N HIS A 25 3.38 8.60 5.04
CA HIS A 25 4.15 7.69 4.20
C HIS A 25 3.54 7.46 2.80
N GLU A 26 2.28 7.89 2.60
CA GLU A 26 1.58 7.67 1.34
C GLU A 26 2.24 8.42 0.18
N SER A 27 2.60 7.68 -0.87
CA SER A 27 3.24 8.23 -2.07
C SER A 27 2.38 9.27 -2.80
N THR A 28 1.06 9.25 -2.58
CA THR A 28 0.10 10.19 -3.17
C THR A 28 0.29 11.64 -2.72
N TYR A 29 1.04 11.89 -1.64
CA TYR A 29 1.43 13.23 -1.22
C TYR A 29 2.50 13.87 -2.12
N LYS A 30 3.15 13.07 -2.97
CA LYS A 30 4.06 13.55 -4.01
C LYS A 30 3.28 13.80 -5.31
N GLN A 31 3.36 15.01 -5.83
CA GLN A 31 2.85 15.35 -7.17
C GLN A 31 3.93 15.08 -8.21
N GLU A 32 3.66 14.19 -9.15
CA GLU A 32 4.61 13.86 -10.23
C GLU A 32 4.44 14.75 -11.46
N ASP A 33 3.20 15.20 -11.70
CA ASP A 33 2.89 16.15 -12.77
C ASP A 33 3.28 17.57 -12.38
N TYR A 34 3.53 18.42 -13.39
CA TYR A 34 3.87 19.83 -13.16
C TYR A 34 2.64 20.63 -12.68
N PRO A 35 2.78 21.49 -11.66
CA PRO A 35 3.99 21.74 -10.85
C PRO A 35 4.26 20.58 -9.87
N ARG A 36 5.50 20.11 -9.84
CA ARG A 36 5.93 19.06 -8.95
C ARG A 36 6.14 19.58 -7.53
N TYR A 37 5.56 18.93 -6.55
CA TYR A 37 5.75 19.24 -5.13
C TYR A 37 5.46 18.03 -4.26
N HIS A 38 5.94 18.07 -3.03
CA HIS A 38 5.55 17.14 -1.97
C HIS A 38 4.78 17.92 -0.90
N ALA A 39 3.58 17.42 -0.51
CA ALA A 39 2.72 18.13 0.44
C ALA A 39 3.41 18.38 1.79
N ARG A 40 4.25 17.45 2.26
CA ARG A 40 5.04 17.60 3.49
C ARG A 40 5.99 18.80 3.43
N GLU A 41 6.67 19.00 2.30
CA GLU A 41 7.59 20.16 2.14
C GLU A 41 6.84 21.48 2.15
N ILE A 42 5.70 21.53 1.46
CA ILE A 42 4.83 22.72 1.48
C ILE A 42 4.27 22.97 2.87
N ALA A 43 3.86 21.91 3.58
CA ALA A 43 3.38 22.02 4.95
C ALA A 43 4.47 22.56 5.89
N GLN A 44 5.71 22.09 5.76
CA GLN A 44 6.85 22.60 6.53
C GLN A 44 7.12 24.08 6.24
N TRP A 45 7.17 24.47 4.97
CA TRP A 45 7.33 25.87 4.59
C TRP A 45 6.21 26.76 5.17
N ARG A 46 4.96 26.30 5.08
CA ARG A 46 3.81 27.02 5.67
C ARG A 46 3.86 27.10 7.19
N SER A 47 4.34 26.05 7.83
CA SER A 47 4.56 26.02 9.27
C SER A 47 5.54 27.11 9.71
N GLU A 48 6.65 27.24 9.02
CA GLU A 48 7.65 28.28 9.26
C GLU A 48 7.06 29.67 9.04
N TYR A 49 6.33 29.87 7.94
CA TYR A 49 5.70 31.16 7.61
C TYR A 49 4.63 31.58 8.61
N HIS A 50 3.77 30.65 9.07
CA HIS A 50 2.67 30.94 9.99
C HIS A 50 3.03 30.70 11.46
N HIS A 51 4.24 30.26 11.77
CA HIS A 51 4.67 29.88 13.12
C HIS A 51 3.74 28.88 13.79
N CYS A 52 3.32 27.83 13.06
CA CYS A 52 2.40 26.82 13.55
C CYS A 52 3.02 25.41 13.42
N PRO A 53 2.68 24.46 14.30
CA PRO A 53 3.21 23.10 14.22
C PRO A 53 2.68 22.32 13.01
N VAL A 54 3.47 21.34 12.56
CA VAL A 54 3.04 20.26 11.64
C VAL A 54 3.09 18.95 12.38
N ILE A 55 2.03 18.18 12.30
CA ILE A 55 1.97 16.80 12.82
C ILE A 55 1.94 15.85 11.63
N LEU A 56 2.90 14.92 11.62
CA LEU A 56 2.97 13.82 10.66
C LEU A 56 2.50 12.55 11.36
N GLY A 57 1.35 12.02 10.95
CA GLY A 57 0.75 10.81 11.52
C GLY A 57 1.01 9.61 10.63
N SER A 58 1.43 8.48 11.20
CA SER A 58 1.54 7.21 10.50
C SER A 58 1.71 6.04 11.47
N ALA A 59 1.16 4.88 11.13
CA ALA A 59 1.50 3.62 11.77
C ALA A 59 2.83 3.04 11.21
N THR A 60 3.19 3.42 9.99
CA THR A 60 4.38 2.97 9.24
C THR A 60 5.09 4.17 8.63
N PRO A 61 5.73 5.05 9.43
CA PRO A 61 6.31 6.28 8.93
C PRO A 61 7.36 6.03 7.84
N CYS A 62 7.49 6.97 6.90
CA CYS A 62 8.52 6.87 5.89
C CYS A 62 9.92 6.98 6.52
N LEU A 63 10.91 6.34 5.90
CA LEU A 63 12.27 6.27 6.44
C LEU A 63 12.89 7.65 6.69
N GLU A 64 12.58 8.62 5.81
CA GLU A 64 13.09 9.98 5.93
C GLU A 64 12.55 10.70 7.16
N SER A 65 11.24 10.58 7.43
CA SER A 65 10.62 11.19 8.61
C SER A 65 11.10 10.52 9.89
N TYR A 66 11.17 9.19 9.89
CA TYR A 66 11.65 8.43 11.03
C TYR A 66 13.13 8.75 11.34
N ALA A 67 14.01 8.76 10.33
CA ALA A 67 15.40 9.11 10.51
C ALA A 67 15.62 10.55 11.03
N ARG A 68 14.76 11.49 10.62
CA ARG A 68 14.79 12.87 11.16
C ARG A 68 14.37 12.91 12.61
N ALA A 69 13.40 12.09 13.01
CA ALA A 69 12.98 11.97 14.40
C ALA A 69 14.11 11.34 15.26
N GLU A 70 14.73 10.27 14.81
CA GLU A 70 15.87 9.63 15.49
C GLU A 70 17.06 10.60 15.67
N LYS A 71 17.28 11.48 14.70
CA LYS A 71 18.33 12.52 14.78
C LYS A 71 17.92 13.76 15.58
N GLY A 72 16.73 13.78 16.17
CA GLY A 72 16.22 14.91 16.94
C GLY A 72 15.84 16.15 16.12
N VAL A 73 15.73 16.02 14.78
CA VAL A 73 15.24 17.09 13.90
C VAL A 73 13.72 17.23 14.03
N TYR A 74 13.01 16.11 14.19
CA TYR A 74 11.59 16.05 14.51
C TYR A 74 11.40 15.55 15.93
N HIS A 75 10.31 15.97 16.55
CA HIS A 75 9.92 15.44 17.86
C HIS A 75 9.07 14.17 17.65
N LEU A 76 9.60 13.02 18.11
CA LEU A 76 8.91 11.74 17.99
C LEU A 76 7.87 11.60 19.10
N LEU A 77 6.60 11.41 18.69
CA LEU A 77 5.50 11.06 19.58
C LEU A 77 5.07 9.63 19.27
N SER A 78 5.14 8.75 20.25
CA SER A 78 4.77 7.34 20.09
C SER A 78 3.45 7.04 20.77
N LEU A 79 2.54 6.36 20.07
CA LEU A 79 1.28 5.83 20.58
C LEU A 79 1.34 4.30 20.59
N PRO A 80 1.99 3.67 21.58
CA PRO A 80 2.31 2.24 21.56
C PRO A 80 1.09 1.33 21.78
N ASN A 81 0.02 1.86 22.36
CA ASN A 81 -1.15 1.07 22.72
C ASN A 81 -2.32 1.33 21.75
N ARG A 82 -3.01 0.26 21.37
CA ARG A 82 -4.26 0.37 20.62
C ARG A 82 -5.35 0.99 21.48
N VAL A 83 -6.25 1.73 20.84
CA VAL A 83 -7.48 2.21 21.49
C VAL A 83 -8.24 1.00 22.05
N ASN A 84 -8.69 1.11 23.30
CA ASN A 84 -9.40 0.04 24.05
C ASN A 84 -8.58 -1.24 24.28
N GLN A 85 -7.25 -1.21 24.16
CA GLN A 85 -6.36 -2.37 24.41
C GLN A 85 -6.78 -3.64 23.64
N GLN A 86 -7.37 -3.49 22.47
CA GLN A 86 -7.78 -4.62 21.64
C GLN A 86 -6.57 -5.44 21.20
N ALA A 87 -6.69 -6.77 21.29
CA ALA A 87 -5.70 -7.69 20.77
C ALA A 87 -5.53 -7.54 19.25
N LEU A 88 -4.36 -7.92 18.74
CA LEU A 88 -4.16 -8.07 17.31
C LEU A 88 -5.02 -9.24 16.80
N PRO A 89 -5.52 -9.18 15.56
CA PRO A 89 -6.19 -10.31 14.95
C PRO A 89 -5.21 -11.50 14.82
N GLU A 90 -5.75 -12.69 14.92
CA GLU A 90 -5.01 -13.89 14.56
C GLU A 90 -4.74 -13.90 13.06
N ILE A 91 -3.55 -14.38 12.68
CA ILE A 91 -3.10 -14.43 11.29
C ILE A 91 -2.69 -15.85 10.97
N ASP A 92 -3.41 -16.48 10.04
CA ASP A 92 -3.08 -17.80 9.51
C ASP A 92 -2.40 -17.65 8.14
N ILE A 93 -1.28 -18.32 7.97
CA ILE A 93 -0.53 -18.34 6.70
C ILE A 93 -0.74 -19.71 6.06
N VAL A 94 -1.31 -19.73 4.86
CA VAL A 94 -1.59 -20.95 4.13
C VAL A 94 -0.68 -21.07 2.91
N ASP A 95 0.04 -22.20 2.79
CA ASP A 95 0.82 -22.52 1.60
C ASP A 95 -0.10 -23.03 0.48
N MET A 96 -0.31 -22.21 -0.53
CA MET A 96 -1.18 -22.55 -1.67
C MET A 96 -0.61 -23.66 -2.57
N ARG A 97 0.67 -24.07 -2.41
CA ARG A 97 1.26 -25.21 -3.10
C ARG A 97 0.79 -26.52 -2.48
N GLU A 98 0.72 -26.57 -1.16
CA GLU A 98 0.15 -27.71 -0.41
C GLU A 98 -1.33 -27.88 -0.77
N GLU A 99 -2.10 -26.81 -0.76
CA GLU A 99 -3.49 -26.78 -1.19
C GLU A 99 -3.66 -27.36 -2.62
N LEU A 100 -2.76 -27.00 -3.55
CA LEU A 100 -2.78 -27.53 -4.91
C LEU A 100 -2.47 -29.05 -4.95
N SER A 101 -1.49 -29.51 -4.18
CA SER A 101 -1.11 -30.94 -4.07
C SER A 101 -2.26 -31.78 -3.51
N GLU A 102 -3.07 -31.20 -2.64
CA GLU A 102 -4.30 -31.80 -2.09
C GLU A 102 -5.54 -31.66 -3.02
N GLY A 103 -5.34 -31.13 -4.22
CA GLY A 103 -6.37 -31.00 -5.26
C GLY A 103 -7.17 -29.71 -5.23
N ASN A 104 -6.84 -28.73 -4.37
CA ASN A 104 -7.49 -27.43 -4.39
C ASN A 104 -6.94 -26.54 -5.52
N ARG A 105 -7.68 -26.48 -6.63
CA ARG A 105 -7.35 -25.59 -7.76
C ARG A 105 -7.96 -24.20 -7.68
N SER A 106 -8.70 -23.91 -6.58
CA SER A 106 -9.29 -22.58 -6.35
C SER A 106 -8.19 -21.55 -6.08
N MET A 107 -8.50 -20.27 -6.32
CA MET A 107 -7.65 -19.15 -5.91
C MET A 107 -7.66 -18.90 -4.39
N PHE A 108 -8.62 -19.46 -3.69
CA PHE A 108 -8.76 -19.40 -2.22
C PHE A 108 -8.42 -20.75 -1.61
N SER A 109 -7.76 -20.74 -0.44
CA SER A 109 -7.56 -21.94 0.36
C SER A 109 -8.89 -22.52 0.84
N LYS A 110 -8.88 -23.76 1.27
CA LYS A 110 -10.05 -24.41 1.89
C LYS A 110 -10.45 -23.63 3.16
N ASP A 111 -9.49 -23.36 4.02
CA ASP A 111 -9.70 -22.66 5.29
C ASP A 111 -10.30 -21.26 5.08
N LEU A 112 -9.77 -20.50 4.09
CA LEU A 112 -10.32 -19.18 3.77
C LEU A 112 -11.76 -19.26 3.28
N ARG A 113 -12.11 -20.24 2.44
CA ARG A 113 -13.49 -20.42 1.96
C ARG A 113 -14.44 -20.78 3.10
N GLU A 114 -14.02 -21.65 4.00
CA GLU A 114 -14.81 -22.03 5.18
C GLU A 114 -14.99 -20.84 6.13
N ALA A 115 -13.92 -20.07 6.36
CA ALA A 115 -13.98 -18.86 7.17
C ALA A 115 -14.91 -17.81 6.56
N ILE A 116 -14.85 -17.59 5.24
CA ILE A 116 -15.77 -16.68 4.53
C ILE A 116 -17.21 -17.15 4.70
N GLN A 117 -17.49 -18.43 4.44
CA GLN A 117 -18.85 -18.98 4.53
C GLN A 117 -19.40 -18.81 5.95
N LEU A 118 -18.60 -19.16 6.97
CA LEU A 118 -18.99 -19.01 8.38
C LEU A 118 -19.37 -17.56 8.73
N ARG A 119 -18.62 -16.58 8.23
CA ARG A 119 -18.90 -15.14 8.49
C ARG A 119 -20.17 -14.69 7.77
N LEU A 120 -20.36 -15.14 6.51
CA LEU A 120 -21.57 -14.83 5.76
C LEU A 120 -22.84 -15.44 6.40
N ASP A 121 -22.74 -16.68 6.88
CA ASP A 121 -23.85 -17.35 7.58
C ASP A 121 -24.24 -16.62 8.88
N ARG A 122 -23.29 -15.93 9.49
CA ARG A 122 -23.49 -15.07 10.68
C ARG A 122 -23.91 -13.66 10.34
N GLN A 123 -24.11 -13.32 9.06
CA GLN A 123 -24.36 -11.98 8.56
C GLN A 123 -23.26 -10.96 8.94
N GLU A 124 -22.04 -11.43 9.11
CA GLU A 124 -20.85 -10.62 9.35
C GLU A 124 -20.20 -10.18 8.04
N GLN A 125 -19.35 -9.16 8.10
CA GLN A 125 -18.66 -8.63 6.94
C GLN A 125 -17.31 -9.34 6.71
N VAL A 126 -16.96 -9.49 5.44
CA VAL A 126 -15.66 -10.04 5.02
C VAL A 126 -14.97 -9.02 4.13
N VAL A 127 -13.70 -8.73 4.42
CA VAL A 127 -12.85 -7.87 3.58
C VAL A 127 -11.79 -8.73 2.92
N LEU A 128 -11.82 -8.80 1.59
CA LEU A 128 -10.77 -9.45 0.80
C LEU A 128 -9.79 -8.40 0.30
N PHE A 129 -8.55 -8.49 0.73
CA PHE A 129 -7.49 -7.61 0.26
C PHE A 129 -6.68 -8.31 -0.84
N LEU A 130 -6.80 -7.82 -2.05
CA LEU A 130 -6.03 -8.27 -3.20
C LEU A 130 -5.29 -7.07 -3.80
N ASN A 131 -3.99 -6.94 -3.50
CA ASN A 131 -3.17 -5.87 -4.05
C ASN A 131 -2.81 -6.16 -5.52
N ARG A 132 -3.81 -6.07 -6.41
CA ARG A 132 -3.62 -6.38 -7.81
C ARG A 132 -4.43 -5.45 -8.71
N ARG A 133 -3.76 -4.73 -9.58
CA ARG A 133 -4.40 -3.97 -10.67
C ARG A 133 -4.33 -4.80 -11.96
N GLY A 134 -5.46 -4.93 -12.67
CA GLY A 134 -5.55 -5.63 -13.94
C GLY A 134 -5.73 -7.16 -13.82
N TYR A 135 -5.81 -7.83 -14.98
CA TYR A 135 -6.15 -9.25 -15.08
C TYR A 135 -5.03 -10.16 -14.56
N ALA A 136 -3.80 -9.92 -14.97
CA ALA A 136 -2.62 -10.60 -14.45
C ALA A 136 -1.35 -9.78 -14.75
N SER A 137 -0.62 -9.35 -13.71
CA SER A 137 0.66 -8.68 -13.87
C SER A 137 1.83 -9.64 -14.15
N PHE A 138 1.68 -10.91 -13.82
CA PHE A 138 2.64 -11.99 -14.07
C PHE A 138 1.92 -13.34 -14.00
N MET A 139 2.52 -14.38 -14.57
CA MET A 139 2.12 -15.76 -14.37
C MET A 139 2.99 -16.38 -13.27
N LEU A 140 2.38 -17.24 -12.47
CA LEU A 140 3.05 -17.99 -11.42
C LEU A 140 2.65 -19.46 -11.56
N CYS A 141 3.64 -20.34 -11.62
CA CYS A 141 3.38 -21.76 -11.45
C CYS A 141 2.99 -22.04 -10.00
N ARG A 142 1.78 -22.55 -9.79
CA ARG A 142 1.28 -22.81 -8.43
C ARG A 142 1.96 -24.01 -7.76
N ASP A 143 2.60 -24.87 -8.54
CA ASP A 143 3.30 -26.05 -8.04
C ASP A 143 4.69 -25.68 -7.51
N CYS A 144 5.51 -25.04 -8.34
CA CYS A 144 6.91 -24.76 -8.01
C CYS A 144 7.22 -23.30 -7.71
N GLY A 145 6.26 -22.39 -7.86
CA GLY A 145 6.46 -20.94 -7.64
C GLY A 145 7.20 -20.23 -8.77
N TYR A 146 7.51 -20.93 -9.87
CA TYR A 146 8.21 -20.33 -11.02
C TYR A 146 7.41 -19.16 -11.62
N VAL A 147 8.10 -18.07 -11.85
CA VAL A 147 7.57 -16.87 -12.53
C VAL A 147 8.38 -16.65 -13.80
N PRO A 148 7.76 -16.67 -15.01
CA PRO A 148 8.45 -16.35 -16.25
C PRO A 148 9.09 -14.96 -16.20
N GLN A 149 10.36 -14.87 -16.51
CA GLN A 149 11.13 -13.64 -16.52
C GLN A 149 11.61 -13.28 -17.92
N CYS A 150 11.70 -11.99 -18.18
CA CYS A 150 12.25 -11.52 -19.45
C CYS A 150 13.76 -11.80 -19.52
N PRO A 151 14.28 -12.47 -20.54
CA PRO A 151 15.70 -12.79 -20.65
C PRO A 151 16.58 -11.54 -20.82
N ASN A 152 16.00 -10.40 -21.21
CA ASN A 152 16.75 -9.17 -21.48
C ASN A 152 16.68 -8.15 -20.33
N CYS A 153 15.63 -8.21 -19.48
CA CYS A 153 15.35 -7.16 -18.50
C CYS A 153 15.28 -7.68 -17.06
N ASP A 154 15.32 -8.99 -16.88
CA ASP A 154 15.24 -9.65 -15.57
C ASP A 154 14.00 -9.25 -14.74
N ILE A 155 12.90 -8.94 -15.43
CA ILE A 155 11.59 -8.62 -14.83
C ILE A 155 10.56 -9.66 -15.22
N SER A 156 9.51 -9.82 -14.39
CA SER A 156 8.42 -10.75 -14.67
C SER A 156 7.68 -10.37 -15.96
N LEU A 157 7.38 -11.39 -16.79
CA LEU A 157 6.54 -11.21 -17.97
C LEU A 157 5.08 -11.06 -17.58
N THR A 158 4.36 -10.22 -18.32
CA THR A 158 2.92 -9.99 -18.13
C THR A 158 2.13 -10.80 -19.15
N TYR A 159 1.15 -11.56 -18.69
CA TYR A 159 0.25 -12.30 -19.56
C TYR A 159 -0.85 -11.42 -20.16
N HIS A 160 -0.97 -11.45 -21.48
CA HIS A 160 -1.98 -10.74 -22.25
C HIS A 160 -3.02 -11.72 -22.79
N LYS A 161 -4.18 -11.80 -22.17
CA LYS A 161 -5.26 -12.71 -22.51
C LYS A 161 -5.75 -12.58 -23.96
N THR A 162 -5.74 -11.37 -24.51
CA THR A 162 -6.23 -11.09 -25.89
C THR A 162 -5.32 -11.66 -26.97
N THR A 163 -4.04 -11.79 -26.70
CA THR A 163 -3.03 -12.29 -27.65
C THR A 163 -2.48 -13.65 -27.27
N ASP A 164 -2.84 -14.15 -26.07
CA ASP A 164 -2.31 -15.39 -25.48
C ASP A 164 -0.79 -15.43 -25.42
N LEU A 165 -0.19 -14.27 -25.10
CA LEU A 165 1.27 -14.08 -25.06
C LEU A 165 1.72 -13.52 -23.72
N LEU A 166 2.90 -13.93 -23.30
CA LEU A 166 3.68 -13.31 -22.25
C LEU A 166 4.52 -12.18 -22.86
N LYS A 167 4.44 -10.96 -22.30
CA LYS A 167 5.13 -9.78 -22.83
C LYS A 167 5.93 -9.06 -21.76
N CYS A 168 7.11 -8.60 -22.16
CA CYS A 168 7.88 -7.64 -21.39
C CYS A 168 7.48 -6.21 -21.76
N HIS A 169 7.01 -5.43 -20.78
CA HIS A 169 6.62 -4.03 -21.01
C HIS A 169 7.82 -3.07 -21.13
N TYR A 170 9.04 -3.55 -20.87
CA TYR A 170 10.26 -2.74 -21.00
C TYR A 170 10.90 -2.84 -22.37
N CYS A 171 11.20 -4.05 -22.84
CA CYS A 171 11.91 -4.26 -24.11
C CYS A 171 11.02 -4.79 -25.24
N GLY A 172 9.76 -5.10 -24.96
CA GLY A 172 8.84 -5.66 -25.95
C GLY A 172 9.06 -7.16 -26.27
N TYR A 173 9.95 -7.86 -25.54
CA TYR A 173 10.11 -9.31 -25.68
C TYR A 173 8.76 -10.01 -25.48
N GLN A 174 8.50 -11.06 -26.30
CA GLN A 174 7.26 -11.84 -26.26
C GLN A 174 7.58 -13.32 -26.39
N GLU A 175 6.82 -14.14 -25.67
CA GLU A 175 6.82 -15.60 -25.78
C GLU A 175 5.40 -16.16 -25.59
N THR A 176 5.21 -17.42 -26.04
CA THR A 176 3.92 -18.16 -25.91
C THR A 176 3.89 -18.97 -24.65
#